data_e77e41c19f77fddbea21c5060246a6d0
#
_entry.id   e77e41c19f77fddbea21c5060246a6d0
#
_cell.length_a   1.000
_cell.length_b   1.000
_cell.length_c   1.000
_cell.angle_alpha   90.00
_cell.angle_beta   90.00
_cell.angle_gamma   90.00
#
_symmetry.space_group_name_H-M   'P 1'
#
loop_
_entity.id
_entity.type
_entity.pdbx_description
1 polymer ?
#
loop_
_entity_poly.entity_id
_entity_poly.type
_entity_poly.pdbx_seq_one_letter_code
_entity_poly.pdbx_strand_id
1 'polypeptide(L)'
;MADNLKDIAWQAARVVKGYDASRIRQDACGAWIAYTDFNKHESMFGWEIDHIYPVFKLRQLGVPERLWNTALNIRAFHWKNNRSKGSSYPMYISAVIGYGDTNMEQQNVFWVSDPLQDSLRGLFKIKE
;
A
#
# COMPACT_ATOMS: atom_id res chain seq x y z
N MET A 1 -2.86 13.68 20.23
CA MET A 1 -3.40 12.37 19.86
C MET A 1 -2.48 11.71 18.86
N ALA A 2 -2.15 10.46 19.09
CA ALA A 2 -1.34 9.71 18.14
C ALA A 2 -2.08 9.58 16.82
N ASP A 3 -1.36 9.74 15.73
CA ASP A 3 -1.94 9.54 14.42
C ASP A 3 -2.38 8.10 14.24
N ASN A 4 -3.55 7.93 13.69
CA ASN A 4 -4.07 6.62 13.37
C ASN A 4 -3.40 6.13 12.09
N LEU A 5 -2.63 5.05 12.15
CA LEU A 5 -1.95 4.49 10.98
C LEU A 5 -2.94 4.15 9.87
N LYS A 6 -4.13 3.72 10.24
CA LYS A 6 -5.19 3.45 9.26
C LYS A 6 -5.47 4.67 8.40
N ASP A 7 -5.62 5.84 9.03
CA ASP A 7 -5.94 7.07 8.30
C ASP A 7 -4.75 7.58 7.50
N ILE A 8 -3.54 7.46 8.04
CA ILE A 8 -2.33 7.82 7.31
C ILE A 8 -2.22 6.95 6.04
N ALA A 9 -2.42 5.65 6.18
CA ALA A 9 -2.38 4.73 5.04
C ALA A 9 -3.47 5.06 4.02
N TRP A 10 -4.69 5.37 4.50
CA TRP A 10 -5.79 5.73 3.61
C TRP A 10 -5.45 6.96 2.78
N GLN A 11 -4.82 7.97 3.39
CA GLN A 11 -4.44 9.21 2.70
C GLN A 11 -3.41 8.96 1.60
N ALA A 12 -2.68 7.86 1.66
CA ALA A 12 -1.71 7.52 0.62
C ALA A 12 -2.36 6.79 -0.57
N ALA A 13 -3.63 6.42 -0.47
CA ALA A 13 -4.32 5.77 -1.57
C ALA A 13 -4.76 6.81 -2.61
N ARG A 14 -5.00 6.34 -3.83
CA ARG A 14 -5.34 7.20 -4.97
C ARG A 14 -6.77 7.70 -4.87
N VAL A 15 -6.95 9.01 -4.95
CA VAL A 15 -8.26 9.64 -5.07
C VAL A 15 -8.76 9.49 -6.49
N VAL A 16 -10.04 9.13 -6.66
CA VAL A 16 -10.62 8.94 -7.98
C VAL A 16 -11.70 10.01 -8.19
N LYS A 17 -11.61 10.73 -9.31
CA LYS A 17 -12.57 11.78 -9.62
C LYS A 17 -13.98 11.19 -9.68
N GLY A 18 -14.93 11.88 -9.05
CA GLY A 18 -16.32 11.45 -9.03
C GLY A 18 -16.69 10.56 -7.84
N TYR A 19 -15.73 10.22 -6.99
CA TYR A 19 -15.96 9.42 -5.80
C TYR A 19 -15.58 10.18 -4.54
N ASP A 20 -16.30 9.93 -3.45
CA ASP A 20 -16.00 10.55 -2.16
C ASP A 20 -14.70 9.95 -1.61
N ALA A 21 -13.65 10.76 -1.57
CA ALA A 21 -12.32 10.30 -1.15
C ALA A 21 -12.25 9.86 0.31
N SER A 22 -13.24 10.22 1.13
CA SER A 22 -13.31 9.74 2.52
C SER A 22 -13.86 8.31 2.60
N ARG A 23 -14.43 7.79 1.50
CA ARG A 23 -15.13 6.50 1.50
C ARG A 23 -14.56 5.51 0.50
N ILE A 24 -14.17 5.96 -0.68
CA ILE A 24 -13.74 5.11 -1.80
C ILE A 24 -12.47 5.66 -2.41
N ARG A 25 -11.45 4.79 -2.56
CA ARG A 25 -10.21 5.13 -3.27
C ARG A 25 -9.74 3.92 -4.05
N GLN A 26 -8.61 4.05 -4.72
CA GLN A 26 -7.93 2.92 -5.37
C GLN A 26 -6.54 2.78 -4.79
N ASP A 27 -6.06 1.53 -4.71
CA ASP A 27 -4.68 1.29 -4.32
C ASP A 27 -3.75 1.47 -5.52
N ALA A 28 -2.47 1.22 -5.33
CA ALA A 28 -1.47 1.42 -6.38
C ALA A 28 -1.61 0.44 -7.55
N CYS A 29 -2.34 -0.64 -7.39
CA CYS A 29 -2.65 -1.58 -8.47
C CYS A 29 -3.94 -1.18 -9.21
N GLY A 30 -4.61 -0.10 -8.79
CA GLY A 30 -5.89 0.30 -9.33
C GLY A 30 -7.07 -0.42 -8.72
N ALA A 31 -6.85 -1.27 -7.72
CA ALA A 31 -7.94 -1.98 -7.06
C ALA A 31 -8.76 -1.02 -6.20
N TRP A 32 -10.08 -1.14 -6.28
CA TRP A 32 -10.99 -0.33 -5.47
C TRP A 32 -10.96 -0.81 -4.03
N ILE A 33 -10.94 0.13 -3.10
CA ILE A 33 -10.96 -0.13 -1.66
C ILE A 33 -11.97 0.80 -1.01
N ALA A 34 -12.63 0.31 0.05
CA ALA A 34 -13.62 1.09 0.79
C ALA A 34 -13.12 1.31 2.21
N TYR A 35 -13.16 2.57 2.67
CA TYR A 35 -12.61 2.94 3.98
C TYR A 35 -13.16 2.06 5.11
N THR A 36 -14.46 1.77 5.08
CA THR A 36 -15.11 0.98 6.13
C THR A 36 -14.73 -0.51 6.12
N ASP A 37 -14.07 -0.96 5.06
CA ASP A 37 -13.72 -2.38 4.89
C ASP A 37 -12.30 -2.69 5.30
N PHE A 38 -11.74 -1.88 6.20
CA PHE A 38 -10.40 -2.10 6.75
C PHE A 38 -10.34 -3.46 7.45
N ASN A 39 -9.36 -4.27 7.05
CA ASN A 39 -9.13 -5.63 7.58
C ASN A 39 -10.31 -6.59 7.37
N LYS A 40 -11.19 -6.32 6.42
CA LYS A 40 -12.30 -7.21 6.09
C LYS A 40 -11.94 -8.07 4.89
N HIS A 41 -11.46 -9.27 5.14
CA HIS A 41 -10.98 -10.17 4.08
C HIS A 41 -12.11 -10.83 3.31
N GLU A 42 -13.35 -10.76 3.78
CA GLU A 42 -14.52 -11.25 3.08
C GLU A 42 -15.08 -10.22 2.09
N SER A 43 -14.61 -8.98 2.16
CA SER A 43 -15.06 -7.90 1.28
C SER A 43 -14.20 -7.83 0.02
N MET A 44 -14.85 -7.62 -1.14
CA MET A 44 -14.10 -7.37 -2.38
C MET A 44 -13.42 -5.99 -2.37
N PHE A 45 -13.70 -5.16 -1.37
CA PHE A 45 -13.09 -3.83 -1.21
C PHE A 45 -12.29 -3.71 0.08
N GLY A 46 -11.99 -4.85 0.71
CA GLY A 46 -11.20 -4.90 1.93
C GLY A 46 -9.75 -4.48 1.70
N TRP A 47 -9.15 -3.86 2.70
CA TRP A 47 -7.78 -3.37 2.58
C TRP A 47 -7.03 -3.49 3.89
N GLU A 48 -5.71 -3.43 3.76
CA GLU A 48 -4.77 -3.53 4.87
C GLU A 48 -3.72 -2.43 4.72
N ILE A 49 -2.97 -2.21 5.78
CA ILE A 49 -1.83 -1.30 5.72
C ILE A 49 -0.66 -2.06 5.11
N ASP A 50 -0.11 -1.51 4.02
CA ASP A 50 1.09 -2.05 3.38
C ASP A 50 2.31 -1.19 3.76
N HIS A 51 3.40 -1.85 4.14
CA HIS A 51 4.69 -1.21 4.25
C HIS A 51 5.34 -1.29 2.87
N ILE A 52 5.48 -0.15 2.20
CA ILE A 52 6.00 -0.10 0.83
C ILE A 52 7.37 -0.76 0.77
N TYR A 53 8.31 -0.31 1.61
CA TYR A 53 9.57 -1.03 1.83
C TYR A 53 9.28 -2.05 2.94
N PRO A 54 9.38 -3.34 2.65
CA PRO A 54 8.88 -4.38 3.57
C PRO A 54 9.62 -4.43 4.91
N VAL A 55 8.87 -4.60 5.99
CA VAL A 55 9.43 -4.70 7.33
C VAL A 55 10.51 -5.79 7.41
N PHE A 56 10.29 -6.92 6.75
CA PHE A 56 11.27 -8.01 6.72
C PHE A 56 12.64 -7.51 6.24
N LYS A 57 12.63 -6.75 5.14
CA LYS A 57 13.87 -6.20 4.57
C LYS A 57 14.46 -5.10 5.45
N LEU A 58 13.62 -4.25 6.01
CA LEU A 58 14.08 -3.17 6.91
C LEU A 58 14.75 -3.76 8.14
N ARG A 59 14.18 -4.84 8.68
CA ARG A 59 14.75 -5.53 9.83
C ARG A 59 16.13 -6.10 9.49
N GLN A 60 16.26 -6.72 8.32
CA GLN A 60 17.54 -7.26 7.87
C GLN A 60 18.60 -6.18 7.70
N LEU A 61 18.19 -4.98 7.28
CA LEU A 61 19.09 -3.86 7.07
C LEU A 61 19.40 -3.10 8.37
N GLY A 62 18.81 -3.51 9.48
CA GLY A 62 19.04 -2.84 10.76
C GLY A 62 18.38 -1.49 10.89
N VAL A 63 17.35 -1.20 10.09
CA VAL A 63 16.64 0.06 10.18
C VAL A 63 15.82 0.08 11.48
N PRO A 64 15.93 1.16 12.29
CA PRO A 64 15.20 1.22 13.56
C PRO A 64 13.69 1.11 13.38
N GLU A 65 13.06 0.34 14.24
CA GLU A 65 11.61 0.09 14.17
C GLU A 65 10.81 1.39 14.17
N ARG A 66 11.28 2.42 14.90
CA ARG A 66 10.60 3.71 14.97
C ARG A 66 10.40 4.37 13.60
N LEU A 67 11.14 3.94 12.57
CA LEU A 67 11.05 4.51 11.23
C LEU A 67 10.13 3.71 10.31
N TRP A 68 9.82 2.46 10.66
CA TRP A 68 9.07 1.58 9.76
C TRP A 68 7.70 2.13 9.37
N ASN A 69 7.01 2.78 10.31
CA ASN A 69 5.67 3.32 10.12
C ASN A 69 5.65 4.79 9.73
N THR A 70 6.75 5.32 9.23
CA THR A 70 6.78 6.68 8.70
C THR A 70 5.76 6.80 7.56
N ALA A 71 5.02 7.90 7.53
CA ALA A 71 3.93 8.08 6.55
C ALA A 71 4.36 7.78 5.12
N LEU A 72 5.59 8.13 4.75
CA LEU A 72 6.13 7.88 3.42
C LEU A 72 6.17 6.38 3.08
N ASN A 73 6.23 5.51 4.08
CA ASN A 73 6.41 4.07 3.89
C ASN A 73 5.13 3.26 4.06
N ILE A 74 4.00 3.90 4.32
CA ILE A 74 2.76 3.15 4.51
C ILE A 74 1.68 3.63 3.55
N ARG A 75 0.84 2.69 3.12
CA ARG A 75 -0.27 2.99 2.21
C ARG A 75 -1.37 1.96 2.40
N ALA A 76 -2.60 2.36 2.01
CA ALA A 76 -3.72 1.43 1.98
C ALA A 76 -3.58 0.55 0.74
N PHE A 77 -3.73 -0.75 0.90
CA PHE A 77 -3.57 -1.73 -0.17
C PHE A 77 -4.66 -2.78 -0.05
N HIS A 78 -5.29 -3.13 -1.17
CA HIS A 78 -6.27 -4.21 -1.17
C HIS A 78 -5.64 -5.43 -0.50
N TRP A 79 -6.39 -6.12 0.35
CA TRP A 79 -5.79 -7.18 1.15
C TRP A 79 -5.19 -8.31 0.29
N LYS A 80 -5.81 -8.62 -0.85
CA LYS A 80 -5.26 -9.64 -1.76
C LYS A 80 -3.96 -9.18 -2.39
N ASN A 81 -3.88 -7.89 -2.75
CA ASN A 81 -2.66 -7.33 -3.32
C ASN A 81 -1.55 -7.27 -2.27
N ASN A 82 -1.91 -6.96 -1.03
CA ASN A 82 -0.94 -6.94 0.07
C ASN A 82 -0.36 -8.34 0.29
N ARG A 83 -1.19 -9.35 0.26
CA ARG A 83 -0.74 -10.75 0.37
C ARG A 83 0.13 -11.16 -0.79
N SER A 84 -0.27 -10.80 -2.01
CA SER A 84 0.50 -11.11 -3.21
C SER A 84 1.87 -10.43 -3.19
N LYS A 85 1.91 -9.16 -2.77
CA LYS A 85 3.17 -8.42 -2.69
C LYS A 85 4.12 -9.04 -1.68
N GLY A 86 3.62 -9.42 -0.49
CA GLY A 86 4.46 -9.97 0.57
C GLY A 86 5.65 -9.06 0.84
N SER A 87 6.86 -9.62 0.79
CA SER A 87 8.11 -8.88 1.01
C SER A 87 8.76 -8.41 -0.27
N SER A 88 8.06 -8.42 -1.39
CA SER A 88 8.61 -8.00 -2.68
C SER A 88 8.77 -6.48 -2.73
N TYR A 89 9.92 -6.04 -3.24
CA TYR A 89 10.25 -4.62 -3.39
C TYR A 89 11.49 -4.50 -4.26
N PRO A 90 11.58 -3.61 -5.22
CA PRO A 90 10.56 -2.63 -5.61
C PRO A 90 9.50 -3.19 -6.57
N MET A 91 9.71 -4.34 -7.14
CA MET A 91 8.76 -4.97 -8.04
C MET A 91 7.84 -5.90 -7.26
N TYR A 92 6.58 -5.91 -7.62
CA TYR A 92 5.59 -6.79 -7.00
C TYR A 92 4.49 -7.13 -8.01
N ILE A 93 3.68 -8.12 -7.68
CA ILE A 93 2.64 -8.63 -8.57
C ILE A 93 1.29 -8.46 -7.91
N SER A 94 0.31 -7.95 -8.66
CA SER A 94 -1.06 -7.80 -8.15
C SER A 94 -1.77 -9.16 -8.08
N ALA A 95 -2.81 -9.22 -7.26
CA ALA A 95 -3.78 -10.30 -7.27
C ALA A 95 -5.09 -9.81 -7.89
N VAL A 96 -5.44 -8.54 -7.63
CA VAL A 96 -6.65 -7.91 -8.18
C VAL A 96 -6.33 -6.50 -8.68
N ILE A 97 -7.09 -6.08 -9.69
CA ILE A 97 -7.00 -4.72 -10.24
C ILE A 97 -8.42 -4.18 -10.38
N GLY A 98 -8.53 -2.87 -10.60
CA GLY A 98 -9.83 -2.26 -10.85
C GLY A 98 -10.37 -2.66 -12.22
N TYR A 99 -11.68 -2.87 -12.29
CA TYR A 99 -12.38 -3.17 -13.53
C TYR A 99 -13.72 -2.43 -13.49
N GLY A 100 -13.80 -1.30 -14.21
CA GLY A 100 -14.95 -0.42 -14.06
C GLY A 100 -15.04 0.08 -12.63
N ASP A 101 -16.18 -0.12 -11.99
CA ASP A 101 -16.41 0.26 -10.60
C ASP A 101 -16.28 -0.91 -9.62
N THR A 102 -15.65 -2.00 -10.04
CA THR A 102 -15.41 -3.18 -9.22
C THR A 102 -13.97 -3.66 -9.40
N ASN A 103 -13.66 -4.81 -8.85
CA ASN A 103 -12.33 -5.43 -8.95
C ASN A 103 -12.41 -6.76 -9.70
N MET A 104 -11.33 -7.11 -10.39
CA MET A 104 -11.19 -8.42 -11.01
C MET A 104 -9.83 -9.02 -10.66
N GLU A 105 -9.77 -10.35 -10.64
CA GLU A 105 -8.49 -11.02 -10.42
C GLU A 105 -7.63 -10.90 -11.65
N GLN A 106 -6.42 -10.37 -11.46
CA GLN A 106 -5.43 -10.28 -12.54
C GLN A 106 -4.05 -10.05 -11.97
N GLN A 107 -3.09 -10.83 -12.43
CA GLN A 107 -1.70 -10.72 -12.03
C GLN A 107 -0.96 -9.84 -13.03
N ASN A 108 -0.65 -8.62 -12.61
CA ASN A 108 0.16 -7.68 -13.38
C ASN A 108 1.39 -7.32 -12.59
N VAL A 109 2.46 -6.98 -13.29
CA VAL A 109 3.70 -6.52 -12.66
C VAL A 109 3.60 -5.03 -12.40
N PHE A 110 3.94 -4.63 -11.19
CA PHE A 110 3.98 -3.23 -10.77
C PHE A 110 5.32 -2.91 -10.14
N TRP A 111 5.68 -1.65 -10.16
CA TRP A 111 6.93 -1.15 -9.58
C TRP A 111 6.63 0.03 -8.67
N VAL A 112 7.28 0.06 -7.52
CA VAL A 112 7.32 1.31 -6.74
C VAL A 112 8.04 2.33 -7.62
N SER A 113 7.50 3.54 -7.75
CA SER A 113 8.07 4.55 -8.65
C SER A 113 9.50 4.91 -8.25
N ASP A 114 10.32 5.29 -9.23
CA ASP A 114 11.70 5.67 -8.98
C ASP A 114 11.81 6.80 -7.95
N PRO A 115 11.01 7.88 -8.05
CA PRO A 115 11.09 8.94 -7.04
C PRO A 115 10.77 8.44 -5.63
N LEU A 116 9.80 7.54 -5.49
CA LEU A 116 9.45 6.99 -4.18
C LEU A 116 10.56 6.08 -3.67
N GLN A 117 11.16 5.27 -4.54
CA GLN A 117 12.30 4.46 -4.17
C GLN A 117 13.45 5.33 -3.65
N ASP A 118 13.73 6.44 -4.34
CA ASP A 118 14.78 7.36 -3.91
C ASP A 118 14.47 7.97 -2.55
N SER A 119 13.22 8.38 -2.35
CA SER A 119 12.79 8.97 -1.08
C SER A 119 12.90 7.96 0.08
N LEU A 120 12.51 6.71 -0.16
CA LEU A 120 12.62 5.66 0.86
C LEU A 120 14.07 5.33 1.17
N ARG A 121 14.92 5.30 0.14
CA ARG A 121 16.35 5.07 0.33
C ARG A 121 16.95 6.15 1.23
N GLY A 122 16.56 7.40 1.01
CA GLY A 122 17.00 8.51 1.85
C GLY A 122 16.46 8.44 3.28
N LEU A 123 15.18 8.12 3.42
CA LEU A 123 14.53 8.00 4.73
C LEU A 123 15.21 6.94 5.60
N PHE A 124 15.49 5.78 5.02
CA PHE A 124 16.06 4.65 5.75
C PHE A 124 17.58 4.62 5.71
N LYS A 125 18.21 5.58 5.02
CA LYS A 125 19.66 5.67 4.87
C LYS A 125 20.26 4.39 4.31
N ILE A 126 19.58 3.84 3.30
CA ILE A 126 20.03 2.62 2.64
C ILE A 126 21.07 2.98 1.61
N LYS A 127 22.21 2.30 1.67
CA LYS A 127 23.29 2.47 0.71
C LYS A 127 23.29 1.31 -0.27
N GLU A 128 23.45 1.65 -1.55
CA GLU A 128 23.55 0.64 -2.59
C GLU A 128 24.81 0.83 -3.39
#